data_6ef892e6dad474125b4321b7b5455632
#
_entry.id   6ef892e6dad474125b4321b7b5455632
#
_cell.length_a   1.000
_cell.length_b   1.000
_cell.length_c   1.000
_cell.angle_alpha   90.00
_cell.angle_beta   90.00
_cell.angle_gamma   90.00
#
_symmetry.space_group_name_H-M   'P 1'
#
loop_
_entity.id
_entity.type
_entity.pdbx_description
1 polymer ?
#
loop_
_entity_poly.entity_id
_entity_poly.type
_entity_poly.pdbx_seq_one_letter_code
_entity_poly.pdbx_strand_id
1 'polypeptide(L)'
;MARIIAVANQKGGVGKTTTAVNLAACLAAAEQSTLLVDCDSQANATAAIGFAKDPSRRTLYHALILNESIDKLIQKSQVEGLDVVPADKNLAGAAVELVTAENREYKLQAALKSTHDKYKFIVLDCPPALDLLTLNALVAAGAVLIPIQCEYLALEGVSELLDTLMRIRRTLNPCLEIEGILLTMYDERTTLSRQVATDLRSFFGSQVFQSLIPRNVRLAEAPSFGKPIIFYDIHSKGAEGYSHLAQEVIANAEKRAGTGARSAHSGA
;
A
#
# COMPACT_ATOMS: atom_id res chain seq x y z
N MET A 1 5.05 -4.90 -17.01
CA MET A 1 5.60 -4.84 -15.64
C MET A 1 4.53 -4.37 -14.67
N ALA A 2 4.44 -4.98 -13.49
CA ALA A 2 3.50 -4.60 -12.45
C ALA A 2 3.76 -3.18 -11.92
N ARG A 3 2.69 -2.46 -11.56
CA ARG A 3 2.79 -1.24 -10.75
C ARG A 3 2.87 -1.62 -9.28
N ILE A 4 4.01 -1.41 -8.64
CA ILE A 4 4.22 -1.69 -7.22
C ILE A 4 3.97 -0.41 -6.42
N ILE A 5 2.99 -0.44 -5.51
CA ILE A 5 2.57 0.70 -4.70
C ILE A 5 2.75 0.35 -3.22
N ALA A 6 3.62 1.07 -2.52
CA ALA A 6 3.73 0.98 -1.07
C ALA A 6 2.69 1.90 -0.41
N VAL A 7 1.89 1.39 0.52
CA VAL A 7 0.99 2.19 1.34
C VAL A 7 1.69 2.50 2.65
N ALA A 8 2.25 3.70 2.78
CA ALA A 8 3.15 4.05 3.86
C ALA A 8 2.82 5.39 4.53
N ASN A 9 2.98 5.43 5.84
CA ASN A 9 2.99 6.64 6.68
C ASN A 9 3.61 6.28 8.04
N GLN A 10 4.40 7.17 8.61
CA GLN A 10 5.04 6.99 9.92
C GLN A 10 4.02 7.00 11.07
N LYS A 11 2.91 7.73 10.91
CA LYS A 11 1.87 7.82 11.93
C LYS A 11 1.05 6.54 11.99
N GLY A 12 0.88 6.00 13.21
CA GLY A 12 -0.02 4.89 13.47
C GLY A 12 -1.49 5.31 13.33
N GLY A 13 -2.36 4.37 12.96
CA GLY A 13 -3.81 4.59 12.95
C GLY A 13 -4.37 5.44 11.80
N VAL A 14 -3.56 5.86 10.82
CA VAL A 14 -4.02 6.68 9.67
C VAL A 14 -4.75 5.87 8.58
N GLY A 15 -4.93 4.58 8.77
CA GLY A 15 -5.65 3.72 7.81
C GLY A 15 -4.77 3.08 6.74
N LYS A 16 -3.46 2.86 6.97
CA LYS A 16 -2.55 2.17 6.01
C LYS A 16 -3.08 0.81 5.60
N THR A 17 -3.22 -0.10 6.54
CA THR A 17 -3.72 -1.46 6.29
C THR A 17 -5.12 -1.46 5.69
N THR A 18 -6.01 -0.62 6.22
CA THR A 18 -7.37 -0.46 5.66
C THR A 18 -7.30 -0.02 4.19
N THR A 19 -6.39 0.90 3.86
CA THR A 19 -6.20 1.37 2.48
C THR A 19 -5.59 0.27 1.62
N ALA A 20 -4.53 -0.41 2.06
CA ALA A 20 -3.87 -1.46 1.30
C ALA A 20 -4.84 -2.60 0.94
N VAL A 21 -5.58 -3.10 1.93
CA VAL A 21 -6.56 -4.19 1.75
C VAL A 21 -7.69 -3.78 0.80
N ASN A 22 -8.31 -2.62 1.05
CA ASN A 22 -9.48 -2.22 0.28
C ASN A 22 -9.12 -1.71 -1.12
N LEU A 23 -7.98 -1.03 -1.29
CA LEU A 23 -7.48 -0.69 -2.61
C LEU A 23 -7.18 -1.96 -3.44
N ALA A 24 -6.45 -2.92 -2.86
CA ALA A 24 -6.13 -4.17 -3.54
C ALA A 24 -7.40 -4.94 -3.96
N ALA A 25 -8.40 -5.01 -3.08
CA ALA A 25 -9.67 -5.65 -3.39
C ALA A 25 -10.47 -4.90 -4.48
N CYS A 26 -10.49 -3.56 -4.45
CA CYS A 26 -11.18 -2.76 -5.47
C CYS A 26 -10.46 -2.83 -6.83
N LEU A 27 -9.12 -2.88 -6.86
CA LEU A 27 -8.36 -3.10 -8.08
C LEU A 27 -8.68 -4.46 -8.70
N ALA A 28 -8.71 -5.53 -7.88
CA ALA A 28 -9.07 -6.87 -8.34
C ALA A 28 -10.52 -6.91 -8.86
N ALA A 29 -11.47 -6.29 -8.15
CA ALA A 29 -12.87 -6.18 -8.60
C ALA A 29 -13.02 -5.38 -9.91
N ALA A 30 -12.08 -4.49 -10.22
CA ALA A 30 -11.96 -3.79 -11.51
C ALA A 30 -11.14 -4.60 -12.55
N GLU A 31 -11.07 -5.93 -12.40
CA GLU A 31 -10.39 -6.86 -13.30
C GLU A 31 -8.88 -6.61 -13.47
N GLN A 32 -8.26 -5.91 -12.50
CA GLN A 32 -6.81 -5.74 -12.47
C GLN A 32 -6.22 -6.83 -11.57
N SER A 33 -5.46 -7.78 -12.18
CA SER A 33 -4.77 -8.83 -11.39
C SER A 33 -3.87 -8.18 -10.34
N THR A 34 -4.13 -8.45 -9.06
CA THR A 34 -3.52 -7.74 -7.94
C THR A 34 -2.88 -8.71 -6.94
N LEU A 35 -1.69 -8.35 -6.45
CA LEU A 35 -1.03 -9.02 -5.33
C LEU A 35 -0.99 -8.06 -4.13
N LEU A 36 -1.53 -8.46 -2.99
CA LEU A 36 -1.36 -7.79 -1.71
C LEU A 36 -0.20 -8.45 -0.97
N VAL A 37 0.78 -7.67 -0.52
CA VAL A 37 1.89 -8.14 0.29
C VAL A 37 1.81 -7.47 1.66
N ASP A 38 1.62 -8.26 2.69
CA ASP A 38 1.60 -7.78 4.08
C ASP A 38 3.05 -7.70 4.59
N CYS A 39 3.54 -6.47 4.82
CA CYS A 39 4.89 -6.20 5.31
C CYS A 39 4.92 -5.86 6.81
N ASP A 40 3.78 -5.98 7.52
CA ASP A 40 3.68 -5.71 8.96
C ASP A 40 3.66 -7.02 9.76
N SER A 41 4.54 -7.14 10.74
CA SER A 41 4.58 -8.28 11.67
C SER A 41 3.30 -8.48 12.50
N GLN A 42 2.44 -7.46 12.58
CA GLN A 42 1.12 -7.59 13.19
C GLN A 42 0.15 -8.40 12.32
N ALA A 43 0.45 -8.60 11.03
CA ALA A 43 -0.32 -9.38 10.09
C ALA A 43 -1.79 -8.93 9.97
N ASN A 44 -2.02 -7.62 10.08
CA ASN A 44 -3.37 -7.06 10.06
C ASN A 44 -4.00 -7.13 8.66
N ALA A 45 -3.23 -6.94 7.58
CA ALA A 45 -3.72 -7.11 6.22
C ALA A 45 -4.07 -8.57 5.94
N THR A 46 -3.22 -9.50 6.40
CA THR A 46 -3.44 -10.94 6.32
C THR A 46 -4.76 -11.35 6.99
N ALA A 47 -5.01 -10.86 8.21
CA ALA A 47 -6.25 -11.14 8.93
C ALA A 47 -7.47 -10.49 8.27
N ALA A 48 -7.33 -9.23 7.81
CA ALA A 48 -8.43 -8.47 7.21
C ALA A 48 -8.92 -9.05 5.87
N ILE A 49 -8.09 -9.85 5.18
CA ILE A 49 -8.47 -10.55 3.96
C ILE A 49 -8.97 -11.99 4.21
N GLY A 50 -9.10 -12.39 5.48
CA GLY A 50 -9.73 -13.66 5.88
C GLY A 50 -8.78 -14.81 6.18
N PHE A 51 -7.47 -14.57 6.24
CA PHE A 51 -6.52 -15.62 6.63
C PHE A 51 -6.43 -15.74 8.16
N ALA A 52 -6.97 -16.83 8.71
CA ALA A 52 -6.82 -17.14 10.13
C ALA A 52 -5.34 -17.34 10.50
N LYS A 53 -5.01 -17.20 11.79
CA LYS A 53 -3.66 -17.50 12.29
C LYS A 53 -3.33 -18.98 12.05
N ASP A 54 -2.21 -19.23 11.39
CA ASP A 54 -1.72 -20.58 11.08
C ASP A 54 -0.20 -20.59 11.19
N PRO A 55 0.37 -21.23 12.25
CA PRO A 55 1.82 -21.29 12.45
C PRO A 55 2.58 -22.05 11.36
N SER A 56 1.90 -22.91 10.60
CA SER A 56 2.50 -23.67 9.50
C SER A 56 2.53 -22.92 8.19
N ARG A 57 1.84 -21.76 8.12
CA ARG A 57 1.75 -20.95 6.91
C ARG A 57 3.10 -20.35 6.56
N ARG A 58 3.46 -20.45 5.29
CA ARG A 58 4.59 -19.72 4.72
C ARG A 58 4.20 -18.25 4.54
N THR A 59 5.07 -17.37 4.98
CA THR A 59 4.84 -15.92 5.07
C THR A 59 5.99 -15.15 4.44
N LEU A 60 5.87 -13.85 4.33
CA LEU A 60 6.90 -12.96 3.79
C LEU A 60 8.27 -13.17 4.48
N TYR A 61 8.29 -13.56 5.77
CA TYR A 61 9.51 -13.91 6.49
C TYR A 61 10.36 -14.94 5.73
N HIS A 62 9.73 -15.97 5.16
CA HIS A 62 10.42 -17.04 4.43
C HIS A 62 11.13 -16.53 3.18
N ALA A 63 10.54 -15.53 2.48
CA ALA A 63 11.22 -14.92 1.33
C ALA A 63 12.39 -14.03 1.74
N LEU A 64 12.22 -13.21 2.79
CA LEU A 64 13.22 -12.22 3.18
C LEU A 64 14.43 -12.84 3.87
N ILE A 65 14.22 -13.86 4.70
CA ILE A 65 15.26 -14.45 5.56
C ILE A 65 15.72 -15.80 5.04
N LEU A 66 14.78 -16.69 4.67
CA LEU A 66 15.12 -18.03 4.22
C LEU A 66 15.35 -18.11 2.70
N ASN A 67 15.26 -16.96 1.97
CA ASN A 67 15.43 -16.86 0.53
C ASN A 67 14.53 -17.85 -0.26
N GLU A 68 13.35 -18.16 0.28
CA GLU A 68 12.37 -18.95 -0.46
C GLU A 68 11.76 -18.12 -1.59
N SER A 69 11.44 -18.77 -2.71
CA SER A 69 10.74 -18.09 -3.80
C SER A 69 9.39 -17.57 -3.33
N ILE A 70 9.12 -16.29 -3.57
CA ILE A 70 7.86 -15.64 -3.18
C ILE A 70 6.65 -16.34 -3.84
N ASP A 71 6.83 -16.95 -4.99
CA ASP A 71 5.78 -17.71 -5.70
C ASP A 71 5.20 -18.85 -4.85
N LYS A 72 6.00 -19.44 -3.93
CA LYS A 72 5.56 -20.48 -3.02
C LYS A 72 4.77 -19.93 -1.83
N LEU A 73 4.83 -18.64 -1.58
CA LEU A 73 4.19 -17.96 -0.47
C LEU A 73 2.85 -17.35 -0.87
N ILE A 74 2.64 -17.15 -2.17
CA ILE A 74 1.41 -16.55 -2.72
C ILE A 74 0.23 -17.48 -2.45
N GLN A 75 -0.81 -16.94 -1.85
CA GLN A 75 -2.05 -17.62 -1.54
C GLN A 75 -3.23 -16.93 -2.23
N LYS A 76 -4.17 -17.71 -2.73
CA LYS A 76 -5.43 -17.21 -3.28
C LYS A 76 -6.31 -16.66 -2.17
N SER A 77 -6.82 -15.45 -2.33
CA SER A 77 -7.82 -14.93 -1.41
C SER A 77 -9.24 -15.38 -1.82
N GLN A 78 -10.23 -15.00 -1.01
CA GLN A 78 -11.65 -15.18 -1.37
C GLN A 78 -12.13 -14.19 -2.44
N VAL A 79 -11.30 -13.20 -2.77
CA VAL A 79 -11.58 -12.17 -3.79
C VAL A 79 -10.95 -12.60 -5.11
N GLU A 80 -11.76 -12.80 -6.12
CA GLU A 80 -11.28 -13.15 -7.45
C GLU A 80 -10.34 -12.06 -7.99
N GLY A 81 -9.21 -12.48 -8.58
CA GLY A 81 -8.18 -11.56 -9.07
C GLY A 81 -7.24 -10.98 -8.01
N LEU A 82 -7.45 -11.30 -6.72
CA LEU A 82 -6.59 -10.88 -5.62
C LEU A 82 -5.87 -12.04 -4.98
N ASP A 83 -4.55 -12.05 -5.09
CA ASP A 83 -3.66 -12.95 -4.37
C ASP A 83 -2.98 -12.23 -3.20
N VAL A 84 -2.46 -12.99 -2.23
CA VAL A 84 -1.87 -12.45 -1.01
C VAL A 84 -0.55 -13.14 -0.68
N VAL A 85 0.49 -12.37 -0.33
CA VAL A 85 1.64 -12.84 0.43
C VAL A 85 1.40 -12.47 1.88
N PRO A 86 1.12 -13.45 2.75
CA PRO A 86 0.77 -13.17 4.14
C PRO A 86 1.99 -12.84 4.99
N ALA A 87 1.76 -12.14 6.10
CA ALA A 87 2.71 -11.94 7.19
C ALA A 87 2.36 -12.78 8.42
N ASP A 88 3.30 -12.82 9.35
CA ASP A 88 3.10 -13.32 10.70
C ASP A 88 4.06 -12.63 11.68
N LYS A 89 3.95 -12.98 12.98
CA LYS A 89 4.80 -12.43 14.05
C LYS A 89 6.30 -12.64 13.83
N ASN A 90 6.72 -13.66 13.06
CA ASN A 90 8.13 -13.93 12.80
C ASN A 90 8.77 -12.79 11.98
N LEU A 91 7.95 -12.05 11.23
CA LEU A 91 8.43 -10.89 10.47
C LEU A 91 9.03 -9.80 11.37
N ALA A 92 8.68 -9.74 12.66
CA ALA A 92 9.35 -8.86 13.62
C ALA A 92 10.84 -9.23 13.81
N GLY A 93 11.15 -10.54 13.77
CA GLY A 93 12.52 -11.04 13.80
C GLY A 93 13.29 -10.68 12.53
N ALA A 94 12.62 -10.66 11.39
CA ALA A 94 13.25 -10.30 10.12
C ALA A 94 13.93 -8.91 10.14
N ALA A 95 13.32 -7.93 10.80
CA ALA A 95 13.90 -6.58 10.93
C ALA A 95 15.28 -6.61 11.65
N VAL A 96 15.46 -7.54 12.60
CA VAL A 96 16.71 -7.73 13.33
C VAL A 96 17.71 -8.56 12.52
N GLU A 97 17.26 -9.66 11.94
CA GLU A 97 18.10 -10.60 11.20
C GLU A 97 18.64 -9.97 9.90
N LEU A 98 17.88 -9.12 9.24
CA LEU A 98 18.32 -8.38 8.05
C LEU A 98 19.44 -7.38 8.33
N VAL A 99 19.66 -6.95 9.57
CA VAL A 99 20.69 -5.92 9.90
C VAL A 99 22.07 -6.33 9.40
N THR A 100 22.40 -7.62 9.49
CA THR A 100 23.69 -8.17 9.07
C THR A 100 23.70 -8.74 7.65
N ALA A 101 22.55 -8.75 6.96
CA ALA A 101 22.43 -9.32 5.63
C ALA A 101 23.01 -8.39 4.56
N GLU A 102 23.68 -8.96 3.57
CA GLU A 102 24.08 -8.23 2.37
C GLU A 102 22.86 -7.78 1.56
N ASN A 103 22.95 -6.56 1.01
CA ASN A 103 21.85 -5.94 0.22
C ASN A 103 20.51 -5.97 0.96
N ARG A 104 20.55 -5.78 2.26
CA ARG A 104 19.41 -5.90 3.16
C ARG A 104 18.21 -5.02 2.80
N GLU A 105 18.45 -3.88 2.16
CA GLU A 105 17.42 -2.93 1.71
C GLU A 105 16.71 -3.41 0.44
N TYR A 106 17.27 -4.35 -0.31
CA TYR A 106 16.82 -4.82 -1.63
C TYR A 106 16.20 -6.22 -1.60
N LYS A 107 16.06 -6.84 -0.44
CA LYS A 107 15.55 -8.22 -0.32
C LYS A 107 14.15 -8.39 -0.87
N LEU A 108 13.23 -7.48 -0.54
CA LEU A 108 11.86 -7.54 -1.05
C LEU A 108 11.81 -7.26 -2.56
N GLN A 109 12.59 -6.29 -3.05
CA GLN A 109 12.70 -6.01 -4.47
C GLN A 109 13.16 -7.24 -5.25
N ALA A 110 14.19 -7.93 -4.75
CA ALA A 110 14.69 -9.15 -5.36
C ALA A 110 13.65 -10.28 -5.35
N ALA A 111 12.93 -10.46 -4.23
CA ALA A 111 11.89 -11.46 -4.10
C ALA A 111 10.72 -11.23 -5.07
N LEU A 112 10.32 -9.98 -5.29
CA LEU A 112 9.17 -9.64 -6.14
C LEU A 112 9.45 -9.75 -7.65
N LYS A 113 10.69 -9.92 -8.10
CA LYS A 113 11.03 -9.96 -9.53
C LYS A 113 10.22 -10.98 -10.33
N SER A 114 9.97 -12.17 -9.78
CA SER A 114 9.21 -13.23 -10.45
C SER A 114 7.71 -12.92 -10.60
N THR A 115 7.21 -11.91 -9.90
CA THR A 115 5.78 -11.57 -9.89
C THR A 115 5.42 -10.45 -10.86
N HIS A 116 6.41 -9.73 -11.41
CA HIS A 116 6.21 -8.50 -12.20
C HIS A 116 5.35 -8.70 -13.46
N ASP A 117 5.39 -9.88 -14.06
CA ASP A 117 4.63 -10.16 -15.29
C ASP A 117 3.30 -10.91 -15.00
N LYS A 118 3.08 -11.28 -13.73
CA LYS A 118 1.88 -12.01 -13.30
C LYS A 118 0.75 -11.10 -12.85
N TYR A 119 1.10 -9.93 -12.32
CA TYR A 119 0.15 -8.98 -11.76
C TYR A 119 0.23 -7.63 -12.47
N LYS A 120 -0.91 -6.94 -12.51
CA LYS A 120 -0.98 -5.52 -12.93
C LYS A 120 -0.58 -4.60 -11.81
N PHE A 121 -1.04 -4.91 -10.60
CA PHE A 121 -0.74 -4.14 -9.39
C PHE A 121 -0.17 -5.05 -8.31
N ILE A 122 0.79 -4.50 -7.56
CA ILE A 122 1.30 -5.10 -6.31
C ILE A 122 1.17 -4.02 -5.23
N VAL A 123 0.38 -4.28 -4.20
CA VAL A 123 0.15 -3.35 -3.09
C VAL A 123 0.89 -3.87 -1.86
N LEU A 124 1.77 -3.04 -1.30
CA LEU A 124 2.56 -3.36 -0.11
C LEU A 124 1.96 -2.65 1.10
N ASP A 125 1.46 -3.39 2.08
CA ASP A 125 1.01 -2.82 3.37
C ASP A 125 2.20 -2.63 4.30
N CYS A 126 2.56 -1.38 4.59
CA CYS A 126 3.75 -1.06 5.39
C CYS A 126 3.40 -0.88 6.87
N PRO A 127 4.30 -1.33 7.79
CA PRO A 127 4.16 -1.04 9.22
C PRO A 127 4.25 0.47 9.51
N PRO A 128 3.86 0.92 10.72
CA PRO A 128 3.90 2.34 11.08
C PRO A 128 5.32 2.88 11.34
N ALA A 129 6.30 2.00 11.52
CA ALA A 129 7.68 2.40 11.74
C ALA A 129 8.45 2.55 10.41
N LEU A 130 9.38 3.49 10.33
CA LEU A 130 10.39 3.55 9.25
C LEU A 130 11.58 2.63 9.59
N ASP A 131 11.30 1.36 9.78
CA ASP A 131 12.29 0.32 10.00
C ASP A 131 12.78 -0.30 8.68
N LEU A 132 13.58 -1.34 8.78
CA LEU A 132 14.15 -2.01 7.62
C LEU A 132 13.09 -2.72 6.75
N LEU A 133 11.94 -3.10 7.30
CA LEU A 133 10.84 -3.68 6.53
C LEU A 133 10.15 -2.61 5.67
N THR A 134 9.85 -1.45 6.25
CA THR A 134 9.31 -0.31 5.49
C THR A 134 10.30 0.15 4.44
N LEU A 135 11.60 0.19 4.76
CA LEU A 135 12.63 0.54 3.79
C LEU A 135 12.66 -0.45 2.62
N ASN A 136 12.57 -1.75 2.88
CA ASN A 136 12.46 -2.77 1.83
C ASN A 136 11.23 -2.56 0.94
N ALA A 137 10.08 -2.23 1.54
CA ALA A 137 8.86 -1.95 0.78
C ALA A 137 9.02 -0.71 -0.12
N LEU A 138 9.60 0.38 0.38
CA LEU A 138 9.84 1.61 -0.38
C LEU A 138 10.92 1.44 -1.46
N VAL A 139 11.92 0.59 -1.24
CA VAL A 139 12.93 0.25 -2.25
C VAL A 139 12.36 -0.62 -3.36
N ALA A 140 11.45 -1.55 -3.02
CA ALA A 140 10.78 -2.39 -4.00
C ALA A 140 9.68 -1.66 -4.80
N ALA A 141 9.10 -0.60 -4.23
CA ALA A 141 7.98 0.11 -4.83
C ALA A 141 8.42 1.05 -5.96
N GLY A 142 7.60 1.15 -7.00
CA GLY A 142 7.69 2.23 -8.00
C GLY A 142 6.98 3.50 -7.54
N ALA A 143 6.04 3.39 -6.60
CA ALA A 143 5.30 4.53 -6.08
C ALA A 143 4.86 4.33 -4.62
N VAL A 144 4.62 5.44 -3.92
CA VAL A 144 4.08 5.45 -2.56
C VAL A 144 2.74 6.17 -2.50
N LEU A 145 1.72 5.51 -1.95
CA LEU A 145 0.44 6.07 -1.58
C LEU A 145 0.49 6.42 -0.09
N ILE A 146 0.16 7.66 0.23
CA ILE A 146 0.30 8.22 1.58
C ILE A 146 -1.10 8.48 2.17
N PRO A 147 -1.65 7.57 2.99
CA PRO A 147 -2.90 7.86 3.70
C PRO A 147 -2.64 8.82 4.85
N ILE A 148 -3.48 9.86 4.95
CA ILE A 148 -3.37 10.93 5.95
C ILE A 148 -4.73 11.12 6.60
N GLN A 149 -4.76 11.02 7.93
CA GLN A 149 -5.94 11.37 8.68
C GLN A 149 -6.11 12.90 8.73
N CYS A 150 -7.34 13.39 8.53
CA CYS A 150 -7.65 14.83 8.56
C CYS A 150 -7.66 15.37 10.01
N GLU A 151 -6.46 15.52 10.59
CA GLU A 151 -6.20 16.01 11.95
C GLU A 151 -5.20 17.18 11.95
N TYR A 152 -5.12 17.91 13.08
CA TYR A 152 -4.33 19.14 13.23
C TYR A 152 -2.86 19.02 12.78
N LEU A 153 -2.18 17.91 13.10
CA LEU A 153 -0.77 17.69 12.74
C LEU A 153 -0.57 16.99 11.38
N ALA A 154 -1.57 17.02 10.51
CA ALA A 154 -1.49 16.32 9.22
C ALA A 154 -0.37 16.84 8.32
N LEU A 155 -0.22 18.16 8.19
CA LEU A 155 0.80 18.81 7.35
C LEU A 155 2.23 18.54 7.83
N GLU A 156 2.47 18.62 9.14
CA GLU A 156 3.78 18.38 9.74
C GLU A 156 4.23 16.94 9.49
N GLY A 157 3.36 15.97 9.79
CA GLY A 157 3.67 14.54 9.57
C GLY A 157 3.92 14.17 8.11
N VAL A 158 3.27 14.88 7.17
CA VAL A 158 3.55 14.69 5.74
C VAL A 158 4.93 15.21 5.36
N SER A 159 5.29 16.39 5.84
CA SER A 159 6.58 17.00 5.53
C SER A 159 7.76 16.10 5.96
N GLU A 160 7.72 15.55 7.17
CA GLU A 160 8.74 14.60 7.65
C GLU A 160 8.82 13.33 6.80
N LEU A 161 7.67 12.79 6.40
CA LEU A 161 7.64 11.63 5.52
C LEU A 161 8.23 11.95 4.15
N LEU A 162 7.90 13.11 3.56
CA LEU A 162 8.44 13.53 2.26
C LEU A 162 9.96 13.69 2.30
N ASP A 163 10.52 14.25 3.37
CA ASP A 163 11.97 14.34 3.56
C ASP A 163 12.62 12.96 3.57
N THR A 164 11.98 11.99 4.22
CA THR A 164 12.45 10.60 4.21
C THR A 164 12.37 9.98 2.83
N LEU A 165 11.26 10.16 2.11
CA LEU A 165 11.11 9.67 0.74
C LEU A 165 12.13 10.30 -0.22
N MET A 166 12.44 11.59 -0.07
CA MET A 166 13.49 12.24 -0.83
C MET A 166 14.88 11.64 -0.57
N ARG A 167 15.20 11.29 0.68
CA ARG A 167 16.45 10.58 1.02
C ARG A 167 16.51 9.21 0.35
N ILE A 168 15.45 8.40 0.46
CA ILE A 168 15.35 7.08 -0.18
C ILE A 168 15.52 7.21 -1.69
N ARG A 169 14.85 8.18 -2.32
CA ARG A 169 14.95 8.45 -3.76
C ARG A 169 16.37 8.80 -4.20
N ARG A 170 17.12 9.53 -3.38
CA ARG A 170 18.50 9.92 -3.71
C ARG A 170 19.51 8.79 -3.55
N THR A 171 19.28 7.84 -2.65
CA THR A 171 20.29 6.86 -2.24
C THR A 171 19.99 5.42 -2.64
N LEU A 172 18.70 5.02 -2.62
CA LEU A 172 18.31 3.61 -2.74
C LEU A 172 17.39 3.33 -3.90
N ASN A 173 16.42 4.22 -4.18
CA ASN A 173 15.41 4.00 -5.23
C ASN A 173 15.11 5.30 -6.01
N PRO A 174 15.91 5.65 -7.03
CA PRO A 174 15.71 6.87 -7.81
C PRO A 174 14.36 6.94 -8.56
N CYS A 175 13.73 5.79 -8.78
CA CYS A 175 12.46 5.68 -9.50
C CYS A 175 11.23 5.82 -8.59
N LEU A 176 11.42 5.95 -7.26
CA LEU A 176 10.30 6.07 -6.33
C LEU A 176 9.54 7.37 -6.56
N GLU A 177 8.26 7.28 -6.86
CA GLU A 177 7.36 8.41 -7.06
C GLU A 177 6.31 8.49 -5.95
N ILE A 178 5.62 9.63 -5.84
CA ILE A 178 4.41 9.73 -5.04
C ILE A 178 3.24 9.32 -5.94
N GLU A 179 2.50 8.25 -5.56
CA GLU A 179 1.25 7.87 -6.24
C GLU A 179 0.16 8.89 -5.95
N GLY A 180 0.07 9.28 -4.69
CA GLY A 180 -0.81 10.33 -4.23
C GLY A 180 -0.99 10.32 -2.72
N ILE A 181 -1.55 11.41 -2.22
CA ILE A 181 -1.93 11.62 -0.83
C ILE A 181 -3.42 11.34 -0.71
N LEU A 182 -3.80 10.38 0.15
CA LEU A 182 -5.18 9.99 0.40
C LEU A 182 -5.67 10.53 1.72
N LEU A 183 -6.71 11.34 1.69
CA LEU A 183 -7.36 11.84 2.90
C LEU A 183 -8.26 10.76 3.48
N THR A 184 -7.97 10.35 4.72
CA THR A 184 -8.69 9.29 5.44
C THR A 184 -9.43 9.82 6.66
N MET A 185 -10.43 9.07 7.11
CA MET A 185 -11.27 9.43 8.27
C MET A 185 -11.84 10.84 8.17
N TYR A 186 -12.10 11.27 6.94
CA TYR A 186 -12.68 12.57 6.65
C TYR A 186 -14.09 12.66 7.23
N ASP A 187 -14.39 13.75 7.93
CA ASP A 187 -15.73 14.08 8.42
C ASP A 187 -16.10 15.50 7.99
N GLU A 188 -16.96 15.58 6.97
CA GLU A 188 -17.41 16.86 6.40
C GLU A 188 -18.15 17.77 7.40
N ARG A 189 -18.67 17.20 8.50
CA ARG A 189 -19.39 17.95 9.54
C ARG A 189 -18.43 18.77 10.41
N THR A 190 -17.14 18.43 10.42
CA THR A 190 -16.15 19.10 11.24
C THR A 190 -15.40 20.16 10.42
N THR A 191 -15.28 21.37 10.99
CA THR A 191 -14.51 22.45 10.38
C THR A 191 -13.03 22.07 10.22
N LEU A 192 -12.48 21.35 11.21
CA LEU A 192 -11.08 20.89 11.17
C LEU A 192 -10.81 20.01 9.96
N SER A 193 -11.62 18.97 9.70
CA SER A 193 -11.41 18.09 8.54
C SER A 193 -11.46 18.85 7.20
N ARG A 194 -12.42 19.79 7.08
CA ARG A 194 -12.52 20.64 5.86
C ARG A 194 -11.30 21.53 5.71
N GLN A 195 -10.83 22.17 6.79
CA GLN A 195 -9.65 23.04 6.73
C GLN A 195 -8.40 22.24 6.35
N VAL A 196 -8.13 21.12 7.02
CA VAL A 196 -6.98 20.25 6.72
C VAL A 196 -7.02 19.75 5.27
N ALA A 197 -8.19 19.36 4.76
CA ALA A 197 -8.33 18.93 3.38
C ALA A 197 -8.04 20.09 2.38
N THR A 198 -8.48 21.32 2.70
CA THR A 198 -8.21 22.50 1.90
C THR A 198 -6.71 22.83 1.91
N ASP A 199 -6.08 22.83 3.07
CA ASP A 199 -4.66 23.14 3.23
C ASP A 199 -3.78 22.13 2.50
N LEU A 200 -4.06 20.84 2.63
CA LEU A 200 -3.34 19.78 1.91
C LEU A 200 -3.51 19.90 0.39
N ARG A 201 -4.71 20.18 -0.10
CA ARG A 201 -4.94 20.41 -1.53
C ARG A 201 -4.26 21.68 -2.04
N SER A 202 -4.24 22.76 -1.25
CA SER A 202 -3.55 23.98 -1.61
C SER A 202 -2.03 23.79 -1.69
N PHE A 203 -1.46 22.96 -0.81
CA PHE A 203 -0.02 22.74 -0.75
C PHE A 203 0.47 21.71 -1.76
N PHE A 204 -0.25 20.59 -1.91
CA PHE A 204 0.18 19.46 -2.73
C PHE A 204 -0.52 19.38 -4.09
N GLY A 205 -1.53 20.19 -4.33
CA GLY A 205 -2.24 20.30 -5.61
C GLY A 205 -2.76 18.96 -6.12
N SER A 206 -2.34 18.59 -7.32
CA SER A 206 -2.75 17.37 -8.02
C SER A 206 -2.19 16.08 -7.40
N GLN A 207 -1.30 16.15 -6.41
CA GLN A 207 -0.82 14.98 -5.69
C GLN A 207 -1.83 14.48 -4.65
N VAL A 208 -2.84 15.28 -4.28
CA VAL A 208 -3.93 14.83 -3.40
C VAL A 208 -5.01 14.18 -4.24
N PHE A 209 -5.35 12.92 -3.93
CA PHE A 209 -6.46 12.24 -4.59
C PHE A 209 -7.77 13.02 -4.43
N GLN A 210 -8.62 12.96 -5.45
CA GLN A 210 -9.98 13.51 -5.36
C GLN A 210 -10.84 12.66 -4.41
N SER A 211 -10.60 11.36 -4.41
CA SER A 211 -11.21 10.40 -3.49
C SER A 211 -10.89 10.73 -2.03
N LEU A 212 -11.92 10.62 -1.20
CA LEU A 212 -11.85 10.79 0.25
C LEU A 212 -12.35 9.50 0.91
N ILE A 213 -11.68 9.05 1.94
CA ILE A 213 -12.18 7.94 2.76
C ILE A 213 -12.84 8.52 4.02
N PRO A 214 -14.15 8.42 4.12
CA PRO A 214 -14.87 8.98 5.27
C PRO A 214 -14.62 8.16 6.53
N ARG A 215 -14.83 8.78 7.69
CA ARG A 215 -14.96 8.03 8.94
C ARG A 215 -16.20 7.15 8.85
N ASN A 216 -16.00 5.83 8.83
CA ASN A 216 -17.08 4.86 8.60
C ASN A 216 -16.90 3.63 9.49
N VAL A 217 -17.93 3.30 10.27
CA VAL A 217 -17.93 2.16 11.20
C VAL A 217 -17.78 0.83 10.44
N ARG A 218 -18.37 0.71 9.25
CA ARG A 218 -18.28 -0.50 8.42
C ARG A 218 -16.83 -0.84 8.03
N LEU A 219 -15.98 0.18 7.82
CA LEU A 219 -14.54 -0.01 7.57
C LEU A 219 -13.81 -0.59 8.79
N ALA A 220 -14.27 -0.28 10.01
CA ALA A 220 -13.69 -0.83 11.22
C ALA A 220 -14.20 -2.25 11.53
N GLU A 221 -15.44 -2.56 11.14
CA GLU A 221 -16.06 -3.87 11.34
C GLU A 221 -15.55 -4.92 10.34
N ALA A 222 -15.43 -4.57 9.06
CA ALA A 222 -15.12 -5.48 7.96
C ALA A 222 -13.91 -6.42 8.23
N PRO A 223 -12.78 -5.95 8.80
CA PRO A 223 -11.63 -6.79 9.12
C PRO A 223 -11.96 -7.92 10.11
N SER A 224 -12.89 -7.72 11.06
CA SER A 224 -13.28 -8.76 12.01
C SER A 224 -14.05 -9.91 11.36
N PHE A 225 -14.58 -9.69 10.16
CA PHE A 225 -15.22 -10.70 9.31
C PHE A 225 -14.28 -11.25 8.23
N GLY A 226 -13.02 -10.80 8.21
CA GLY A 226 -12.03 -11.22 7.21
C GLY A 226 -12.42 -10.81 5.78
N LYS A 227 -13.11 -9.70 5.60
CA LYS A 227 -13.63 -9.25 4.31
C LYS A 227 -13.22 -7.79 4.02
N PRO A 228 -12.74 -7.50 2.80
CA PRO A 228 -12.66 -6.12 2.33
C PRO A 228 -14.04 -5.47 2.31
N ILE A 229 -14.08 -4.14 2.40
CA ILE A 229 -15.32 -3.39 2.53
C ILE A 229 -16.33 -3.65 1.40
N ILE A 230 -15.87 -3.78 0.16
CA ILE A 230 -16.75 -4.05 -1.01
C ILE A 230 -17.46 -5.40 -0.95
N PHE A 231 -16.91 -6.37 -0.17
CA PHE A 231 -17.51 -7.68 0.08
C PHE A 231 -18.22 -7.77 1.42
N TYR A 232 -18.01 -6.79 2.31
CA TYR A 232 -18.70 -6.67 3.58
C TYR A 232 -19.96 -5.82 3.47
N ASP A 233 -19.86 -4.63 2.87
CA ASP A 233 -20.97 -3.69 2.66
C ASP A 233 -20.67 -2.78 1.45
N ILE A 234 -21.08 -3.24 0.26
CA ILE A 234 -20.85 -2.54 -1.01
C ILE A 234 -21.54 -1.17 -1.08
N HIS A 235 -22.62 -0.98 -0.32
CA HIS A 235 -23.39 0.28 -0.30
C HIS A 235 -22.84 1.29 0.70
N SER A 236 -21.82 0.93 1.46
CA SER A 236 -21.20 1.84 2.41
C SER A 236 -20.42 2.96 1.71
N LYS A 237 -20.39 4.14 2.32
CA LYS A 237 -19.53 5.23 1.83
C LYS A 237 -18.03 4.88 1.85
N GLY A 238 -17.62 3.91 2.66
CA GLY A 238 -16.28 3.37 2.66
C GLY A 238 -15.98 2.58 1.39
N ALA A 239 -16.90 1.75 0.93
CA ALA A 239 -16.78 1.00 -0.33
C ALA A 239 -16.76 1.95 -1.53
N GLU A 240 -17.62 2.95 -1.56
CA GLU A 240 -17.65 3.99 -2.58
C GLU A 240 -16.31 4.71 -2.67
N GLY A 241 -15.75 5.18 -1.52
CA GLY A 241 -14.49 5.89 -1.48
C GLY A 241 -13.31 5.07 -2.00
N TYR A 242 -13.20 3.79 -1.63
CA TYR A 242 -12.13 2.91 -2.14
C TYR A 242 -12.32 2.50 -3.59
N SER A 243 -13.56 2.38 -4.07
CA SER A 243 -13.83 2.14 -5.49
C SER A 243 -13.40 3.33 -6.35
N HIS A 244 -13.70 4.56 -5.93
CA HIS A 244 -13.21 5.76 -6.62
C HIS A 244 -11.68 5.86 -6.57
N LEU A 245 -11.05 5.56 -5.43
CA LEU A 245 -9.59 5.55 -5.31
C LEU A 245 -8.96 4.56 -6.31
N ALA A 246 -9.51 3.36 -6.43
CA ALA A 246 -9.02 2.36 -7.37
C ALA A 246 -9.11 2.87 -8.82
N GLN A 247 -10.20 3.54 -9.20
CA GLN A 247 -10.35 4.15 -10.52
C GLN A 247 -9.29 5.25 -10.77
N GLU A 248 -9.02 6.12 -9.79
CA GLU A 248 -7.95 7.13 -9.91
C GLU A 248 -6.57 6.48 -10.07
N VAL A 249 -6.26 5.43 -9.30
CA VAL A 249 -4.99 4.69 -9.40
C VAL A 249 -4.83 4.03 -10.76
N ILE A 250 -5.88 3.40 -11.30
CA ILE A 250 -5.88 2.81 -12.64
C ILE A 250 -5.62 3.89 -13.70
N ALA A 251 -6.37 4.99 -13.66
CA ALA A 251 -6.21 6.08 -14.61
C ALA A 251 -4.80 6.72 -14.56
N ASN A 252 -4.21 6.83 -13.36
CA ASN A 252 -2.83 7.30 -13.20
C ASN A 252 -1.82 6.33 -13.83
N ALA A 253 -2.00 5.03 -13.64
CA ALA A 253 -1.14 4.01 -14.24
C ALA A 253 -1.19 4.04 -15.78
N GLU A 254 -2.38 4.18 -16.35
CA GLU A 254 -2.58 4.28 -17.81
C GLU A 254 -1.93 5.53 -18.41
N LYS A 255 -2.11 6.70 -17.78
CA LYS A 255 -1.49 7.96 -18.21
C LYS A 255 0.04 7.84 -18.26
N ARG A 256 0.64 7.23 -17.24
CA ARG A 256 2.10 7.04 -17.19
C ARG A 256 2.61 6.05 -18.25
N ALA A 257 1.87 4.99 -18.51
CA ALA A 257 2.20 4.05 -19.58
C ALA A 257 2.18 4.73 -20.96
N GLY A 258 1.20 5.62 -21.21
CA GLY A 258 1.07 6.39 -22.44
C GLY A 258 2.19 7.43 -22.65
N THR A 259 2.67 8.05 -21.57
CA THR A 259 3.79 9.01 -21.65
C THR A 259 5.14 8.33 -21.88
N GLY A 260 5.36 7.15 -21.26
CA GLY A 260 6.57 6.35 -21.48
C GLY A 260 6.72 5.84 -22.93
N ALA A 261 5.60 5.50 -23.57
CA ALA A 261 5.61 5.04 -24.98
C ALA A 261 5.94 6.19 -25.95
N ARG A 262 5.56 7.43 -25.65
CA ARG A 262 5.84 8.59 -26.51
C ARG A 262 7.31 9.04 -26.45
N SER A 263 7.94 8.94 -25.28
CA SER A 263 9.37 9.32 -25.14
C SER A 263 10.32 8.30 -25.81
N ALA A 264 9.92 7.05 -25.95
CA ALA A 264 10.70 6.03 -26.64
C ALA A 264 10.69 6.17 -28.17
N HIS A 265 9.71 6.87 -28.77
CA HIS A 265 9.59 7.10 -30.22
C HIS A 265 10.20 8.41 -30.70
N SER A 266 10.58 9.32 -29.80
CA SER A 266 11.18 10.63 -30.16
C SER A 266 12.71 10.64 -30.08
N GLY A 267 13.34 9.51 -29.81
CA GLY A 267 14.79 9.32 -29.68
C GLY A 267 15.42 8.37 -30.72
N ALA A 268 14.74 8.11 -31.86
CA ALA A 268 15.26 7.29 -32.94
C ALA A 268 15.59 8.15 -34.18
#